data_daca779aec188fb5591c006926e66748
#
_entry.id   daca779aec188fb5591c006926e66748
#
_cell.length_a   1.000
_cell.length_b   1.000
_cell.length_c   1.000
_cell.angle_alpha   90.00
_cell.angle_beta   90.00
_cell.angle_gamma   90.00
#
_symmetry.space_group_name_H-M   'P 1'
#
loop_
_entity.id
_entity.type
_entity.pdbx_description
1 polymer ?
#
loop_
_entity_poly.entity_id
_entity_poly.type
_entity_poly.pdbx_seq_one_letter_code
_entity_poly.pdbx_strand_id
1 'polypeptide(L)'
;MRVLITGASGGIGAACVQRFLDEGHEVVGFDLLPAAIEHERYRHLIVDVREPGSFPGDLEPQVIVNVAGTQDSADDIAANLCGTINVTERYAFVGEGLAAKPAPAIKSVVNVGSASGHTGSEFPAYAASKGGVIAYTKNLANRLAPQAIANSVDPGGVITPLNRCVMEDEHLWSQIMELTPLKRWATAQEIAEWIYFVGVTNRSMTGQSLLIDGGEAGRTQFIWPE
;
A
#
# COMPACT_ATOMS: atom_id res chain seq x y z
N MET A 1 -3.47 -11.95 14.78
CA MET A 1 -3.46 -10.49 14.99
C MET A 1 -4.70 -9.91 14.32
N ARG A 2 -5.12 -8.71 14.74
CA ARG A 2 -6.15 -7.95 14.01
C ARG A 2 -5.47 -7.01 13.03
N VAL A 3 -5.86 -7.11 11.76
CA VAL A 3 -5.26 -6.37 10.64
C VAL A 3 -6.33 -5.51 9.98
N LEU A 4 -6.05 -4.23 9.78
CA LEU A 4 -6.88 -3.32 8.99
C LEU A 4 -6.26 -3.17 7.60
N ILE A 5 -7.04 -3.44 6.56
CA ILE A 5 -6.61 -3.33 5.16
C ILE A 5 -7.56 -2.40 4.42
N THR A 6 -7.06 -1.35 3.81
CA THR A 6 -7.85 -0.47 2.94
C THR A 6 -7.72 -0.88 1.47
N GLY A 7 -8.73 -0.58 0.64
CA GLY A 7 -8.77 -1.07 -0.76
C GLY A 7 -8.96 -2.58 -0.84
N ALA A 8 -9.71 -3.14 0.10
CA ALA A 8 -9.76 -4.58 0.40
C ALA A 8 -10.53 -5.43 -0.63
N SER A 9 -11.28 -4.80 -1.56
CA SER A 9 -12.15 -5.53 -2.50
C SER A 9 -11.50 -5.86 -3.83
N GLY A 10 -10.29 -5.40 -4.10
CA GLY A 10 -9.66 -5.65 -5.41
C GLY A 10 -8.14 -5.63 -5.40
N GLY A 11 -7.56 -6.12 -6.50
CA GLY A 11 -6.14 -6.04 -6.77
C GLY A 11 -5.25 -6.49 -5.60
N ILE A 12 -4.29 -5.65 -5.25
CA ILE A 12 -3.33 -5.90 -4.15
C ILE A 12 -4.06 -6.04 -2.81
N GLY A 13 -5.10 -5.22 -2.55
CA GLY A 13 -5.83 -5.25 -1.28
C GLY A 13 -6.55 -6.58 -1.04
N ALA A 14 -7.27 -7.11 -2.04
CA ALA A 14 -7.91 -8.42 -1.93
C ALA A 14 -6.88 -9.55 -1.76
N ALA A 15 -5.74 -9.48 -2.46
CA ALA A 15 -4.65 -10.44 -2.27
C ALA A 15 -4.06 -10.37 -0.85
N CYS A 16 -3.94 -9.17 -0.28
CA CYS A 16 -3.55 -9.01 1.13
C CYS A 16 -4.58 -9.62 2.07
N VAL A 17 -5.88 -9.34 1.88
CA VAL A 17 -6.94 -9.94 2.70
C VAL A 17 -6.78 -11.45 2.74
N GLN A 18 -6.69 -12.10 1.56
CA GLN A 18 -6.51 -13.54 1.47
C GLN A 18 -5.23 -14.01 2.19
N ARG A 19 -4.10 -13.36 1.93
CA ARG A 19 -2.81 -13.72 2.51
C ARG A 19 -2.80 -13.67 4.03
N PHE A 20 -3.41 -12.64 4.62
CA PHE A 20 -3.49 -12.52 6.08
C PHE A 20 -4.48 -13.53 6.69
N LEU A 21 -5.58 -13.84 6.01
CA LEU A 21 -6.53 -14.86 6.44
C LEU A 21 -5.93 -16.27 6.42
N ASP A 22 -5.14 -16.61 5.41
CA ASP A 22 -4.45 -17.89 5.28
C ASP A 22 -3.48 -18.15 6.45
N GLU A 23 -2.90 -17.07 6.99
CA GLU A 23 -2.05 -17.12 8.19
C GLU A 23 -2.81 -17.04 9.53
N GLY A 24 -4.13 -17.11 9.47
CA GLY A 24 -4.96 -17.17 10.66
C GLY A 24 -5.21 -15.83 11.36
N HIS A 25 -5.00 -14.71 10.68
CA HIS A 25 -5.28 -13.38 11.23
C HIS A 25 -6.76 -13.03 11.13
N GLU A 26 -7.23 -12.10 11.98
CA GLU A 26 -8.51 -11.43 11.85
C GLU A 26 -8.31 -10.21 10.96
N VAL A 27 -9.10 -10.08 9.90
CA VAL A 27 -8.96 -8.98 8.95
C VAL A 27 -10.22 -8.11 8.94
N VAL A 28 -10.02 -6.81 9.04
CA VAL A 28 -11.04 -5.79 8.77
C VAL A 28 -10.67 -5.11 7.47
N GLY A 29 -11.54 -5.19 6.47
CA GLY A 29 -11.34 -4.55 5.17
C GLY A 29 -12.19 -3.28 5.03
N PHE A 30 -11.57 -2.21 4.56
CA PHE A 30 -12.24 -0.99 4.11
C PHE A 30 -12.20 -0.89 2.60
N ASP A 31 -13.34 -0.64 1.98
CA ASP A 31 -13.43 -0.37 0.54
C ASP A 31 -14.72 0.39 0.23
N LEU A 32 -14.82 1.00 -0.95
CA LEU A 32 -16.06 1.56 -1.50
C LEU A 32 -16.95 0.48 -2.14
N LEU A 33 -16.35 -0.64 -2.54
CA LEU A 33 -17.01 -1.77 -3.18
C LEU A 33 -17.37 -2.85 -2.15
N PRO A 34 -18.35 -3.73 -2.45
CA PRO A 34 -18.66 -4.89 -1.61
C PRO A 34 -17.46 -5.83 -1.43
N ALA A 35 -17.53 -6.67 -0.41
CA ALA A 35 -16.54 -7.70 -0.16
C ALA A 35 -16.35 -8.64 -1.37
N ALA A 36 -15.10 -8.89 -1.74
CA ALA A 36 -14.73 -9.89 -2.75
C ALA A 36 -14.49 -11.29 -2.15
N ILE A 37 -14.35 -11.36 -0.83
CA ILE A 37 -14.01 -12.58 -0.08
C ILE A 37 -15.03 -12.75 1.05
N GLU A 38 -15.49 -13.99 1.26
CA GLU A 38 -16.27 -14.40 2.43
C GLU A 38 -15.43 -15.33 3.30
N HIS A 39 -15.26 -14.95 4.58
CA HIS A 39 -14.49 -15.76 5.53
C HIS A 39 -14.89 -15.42 6.98
N GLU A 40 -14.91 -16.40 7.89
CA GLU A 40 -15.33 -16.21 9.28
C GLU A 40 -14.51 -15.20 10.08
N ARG A 41 -13.25 -15.01 9.70
CA ARG A 41 -12.31 -14.05 10.32
C ARG A 41 -12.17 -12.76 9.50
N TYR A 42 -13.05 -12.52 8.51
CA TYR A 42 -13.07 -11.31 7.71
C TYR A 42 -14.33 -10.49 7.98
N ARG A 43 -14.13 -9.24 8.37
CA ARG A 43 -15.19 -8.23 8.46
C ARG A 43 -14.96 -7.17 7.41
N HIS A 44 -15.87 -7.04 6.47
CA HIS A 44 -15.84 -5.99 5.46
C HIS A 44 -16.71 -4.81 5.86
N LEU A 45 -16.22 -3.58 5.60
CA LEU A 45 -16.93 -2.35 5.85
C LEU A 45 -16.84 -1.44 4.63
N ILE A 46 -17.98 -0.88 4.22
CA ILE A 46 -18.01 0.14 3.17
C ILE A 46 -17.59 1.46 3.79
N VAL A 47 -16.36 1.89 3.48
CA VAL A 47 -15.73 3.07 4.07
C VAL A 47 -14.96 3.83 3.01
N ASP A 48 -15.18 5.14 2.91
CA ASP A 48 -14.37 6.04 2.12
C ASP A 48 -13.21 6.57 2.99
N VAL A 49 -11.97 6.26 2.61
CA VAL A 49 -10.78 6.72 3.33
C VAL A 49 -10.59 8.25 3.29
N ARG A 50 -11.29 8.93 2.38
CA ARG A 50 -11.29 10.40 2.29
C ARG A 50 -12.16 11.07 3.36
N GLU A 51 -13.08 10.31 3.97
CA GLU A 51 -14.11 10.79 4.89
C GLU A 51 -13.88 10.28 6.32
N PRO A 52 -12.92 10.85 7.07
CA PRO A 52 -12.55 10.33 8.40
C PRO A 52 -13.69 10.34 9.42
N GLY A 53 -14.71 11.18 9.22
CA GLY A 53 -15.91 11.21 10.05
C GLY A 53 -16.77 9.95 9.97
N SER A 54 -16.61 9.13 8.94
CA SER A 54 -17.34 7.87 8.75
C SER A 54 -16.62 6.65 9.36
N PHE A 55 -15.41 6.83 9.91
CA PHE A 55 -14.59 5.71 10.39
C PHE A 55 -15.17 5.11 11.67
N PRO A 56 -15.31 3.77 11.75
CA PRO A 56 -15.78 3.11 12.95
C PRO A 56 -14.83 3.34 14.14
N GLY A 57 -15.43 3.55 15.33
CA GLY A 57 -14.68 3.90 16.53
C GLY A 57 -14.09 2.72 17.30
N ASP A 58 -14.51 1.51 16.99
CA ASP A 58 -14.28 0.28 17.77
C ASP A 58 -13.14 -0.61 17.26
N LEU A 59 -12.29 -0.08 16.38
CA LEU A 59 -11.19 -0.85 15.82
C LEU A 59 -9.87 -0.57 16.54
N GLU A 60 -9.21 -1.65 16.95
CA GLU A 60 -7.87 -1.63 17.54
C GLU A 60 -6.93 -2.53 16.72
N PRO A 61 -6.51 -2.12 15.52
CA PRO A 61 -5.64 -2.92 14.69
C PRO A 61 -4.23 -3.01 15.29
N GLN A 62 -3.62 -4.18 15.13
CA GLN A 62 -2.20 -4.39 15.42
C GLN A 62 -1.34 -4.10 14.19
N VAL A 63 -1.90 -4.30 13.00
CA VAL A 63 -1.27 -3.99 11.71
C VAL A 63 -2.24 -3.20 10.87
N ILE A 64 -1.76 -2.14 10.23
CA ILE A 64 -2.51 -1.36 9.25
C ILE A 64 -1.81 -1.50 7.90
N VAL A 65 -2.57 -1.84 6.86
CA VAL A 65 -2.11 -1.93 5.47
C VAL A 65 -2.92 -0.94 4.62
N ASN A 66 -2.30 0.15 4.23
CA ASN A 66 -2.92 1.18 3.41
C ASN A 66 -2.69 0.90 1.92
N VAL A 67 -3.71 0.32 1.25
CA VAL A 67 -3.69 -0.02 -0.18
C VAL A 67 -4.64 0.85 -0.98
N ALA A 68 -5.74 1.34 -0.37
CA ALA A 68 -6.75 2.14 -1.06
C ALA A 68 -6.11 3.29 -1.85
N GLY A 69 -6.55 3.45 -3.09
CA GLY A 69 -6.04 4.51 -3.94
C GLY A 69 -6.58 4.44 -5.36
N THR A 70 -6.31 5.49 -6.10
CA THR A 70 -6.67 5.68 -7.51
C THR A 70 -5.43 5.97 -8.35
N GLN A 71 -5.55 5.93 -9.66
CA GLN A 71 -4.53 6.31 -10.62
C GLN A 71 -5.19 7.04 -11.79
N ASP A 72 -4.58 8.13 -12.25
CA ASP A 72 -5.10 9.02 -13.30
C ASP A 72 -6.50 9.57 -12.97
N SER A 73 -6.66 10.03 -11.72
CA SER A 73 -7.92 10.51 -11.17
C SER A 73 -7.74 11.87 -10.50
N ALA A 74 -8.78 12.69 -10.53
CA ALA A 74 -8.85 13.93 -9.75
C ALA A 74 -8.72 13.68 -8.25
N ASP A 75 -9.00 12.46 -7.80
CA ASP A 75 -8.97 12.05 -6.39
C ASP A 75 -7.61 11.50 -5.94
N ASP A 76 -6.59 11.44 -6.82
CA ASP A 76 -5.31 10.79 -6.50
C ASP A 76 -4.66 11.32 -5.22
N ILE A 77 -4.64 12.64 -5.02
CA ILE A 77 -4.11 13.21 -3.77
C ILE A 77 -5.01 12.89 -2.59
N ALA A 78 -6.32 13.03 -2.74
CA ALA A 78 -7.28 12.85 -1.66
C ALA A 78 -7.36 11.38 -1.22
N ALA A 79 -7.41 10.44 -2.16
CA ALA A 79 -7.49 9.01 -1.85
C ALA A 79 -6.15 8.43 -1.41
N ASN A 80 -5.08 8.63 -2.23
CA ASN A 80 -3.81 7.95 -2.00
C ASN A 80 -3.05 8.50 -0.81
N LEU A 81 -2.97 9.83 -0.69
CA LEU A 81 -2.18 10.48 0.37
C LEU A 81 -3.04 10.83 1.57
N CYS A 82 -4.09 11.64 1.39
CA CYS A 82 -4.91 12.07 2.52
C CYS A 82 -5.63 10.87 3.15
N GLY A 83 -6.16 9.93 2.35
CA GLY A 83 -6.79 8.71 2.84
C GLY A 83 -5.84 7.85 3.68
N THR A 84 -4.59 7.66 3.21
CA THR A 84 -3.54 6.96 3.98
C THR A 84 -3.26 7.65 5.31
N ILE A 85 -3.16 8.98 5.31
CA ILE A 85 -2.96 9.78 6.53
C ILE A 85 -4.17 9.61 7.46
N ASN A 86 -5.39 9.82 6.96
CA ASN A 86 -6.62 9.75 7.75
C ASN A 86 -6.76 8.42 8.50
N VAL A 87 -6.60 7.30 7.79
CA VAL A 87 -6.70 5.95 8.38
C VAL A 87 -5.60 5.73 9.41
N THR A 88 -4.38 6.12 9.09
CA THR A 88 -3.24 5.91 9.99
C THR A 88 -3.34 6.77 11.24
N GLU A 89 -3.64 8.06 11.12
CA GLU A 89 -3.79 8.95 12.29
C GLU A 89 -4.94 8.49 13.19
N ARG A 90 -6.02 7.97 12.62
CA ARG A 90 -7.18 7.48 13.38
C ARG A 90 -6.89 6.23 14.20
N TYR A 91 -6.12 5.27 13.66
CA TYR A 91 -6.00 3.94 14.26
C TYR A 91 -4.60 3.61 14.78
N ALA A 92 -3.57 4.30 14.33
CA ALA A 92 -2.21 4.05 14.84
C ALA A 92 -1.84 4.98 16.01
N PHE A 93 -2.66 5.99 16.30
CA PHE A 93 -2.37 6.96 17.36
C PHE A 93 -3.55 7.20 18.31
N VAL A 94 -3.22 7.67 19.52
CA VAL A 94 -4.15 8.19 20.53
C VAL A 94 -3.78 9.63 20.82
N GLY A 95 -4.77 10.53 20.76
CA GLY A 95 -4.55 11.97 20.83
C GLY A 95 -4.48 12.62 19.46
N GLU A 96 -4.12 13.89 19.40
CA GLU A 96 -4.13 14.67 18.16
C GLU A 96 -2.77 15.34 17.89
N GLY A 97 -2.50 15.55 16.61
CA GLY A 97 -1.34 16.30 16.12
C GLY A 97 0.01 15.66 16.50
N LEU A 98 1.01 16.50 16.66
CA LEU A 98 2.39 16.04 16.96
C LEU A 98 2.56 15.48 18.38
N ALA A 99 1.62 15.72 19.27
CA ALA A 99 1.62 15.18 20.64
C ALA A 99 0.94 13.82 20.75
N ALA A 100 0.31 13.33 19.67
CA ALA A 100 -0.31 12.02 19.65
C ALA A 100 0.71 10.93 19.91
N LYS A 101 0.31 9.90 20.68
CA LYS A 101 1.16 8.75 21.02
C LYS A 101 0.71 7.53 20.24
N PRO A 102 1.61 6.58 19.94
CA PRO A 102 1.21 5.33 19.31
C PRO A 102 0.10 4.63 20.10
N ALA A 103 -0.90 4.12 19.40
CA ALA A 103 -1.98 3.35 20.00
C ALA A 103 -1.41 2.07 20.66
N PRO A 104 -1.89 1.67 21.83
CA PRO A 104 -1.29 0.56 22.58
C PRO A 104 -1.20 -0.77 21.80
N ALA A 105 -2.17 -1.04 20.92
CA ALA A 105 -2.23 -2.27 20.15
C ALA A 105 -1.32 -2.27 18.92
N ILE A 106 -0.96 -1.10 18.37
CA ILE A 106 -0.25 -1.01 17.07
C ILE A 106 1.15 -1.61 17.13
N LYS A 107 1.52 -2.36 16.11
CA LYS A 107 2.83 -2.99 15.93
C LYS A 107 3.49 -2.63 14.61
N SER A 108 2.68 -2.43 13.56
CA SER A 108 3.20 -2.12 12.23
C SER A 108 2.20 -1.35 11.38
N VAL A 109 2.73 -0.43 10.56
CA VAL A 109 2.00 0.21 9.46
C VAL A 109 2.74 -0.08 8.17
N VAL A 110 2.05 -0.59 7.16
CA VAL A 110 2.55 -0.79 5.80
C VAL A 110 1.76 0.08 4.85
N ASN A 111 2.43 1.01 4.20
CA ASN A 111 1.82 1.84 3.18
C ASN A 111 2.16 1.29 1.79
N VAL A 112 1.21 1.31 0.87
CA VAL A 112 1.46 0.98 -0.53
C VAL A 112 1.76 2.28 -1.30
N GLY A 113 3.06 2.47 -1.54
CA GLY A 113 3.58 3.51 -2.40
C GLY A 113 3.43 3.15 -3.88
N SER A 114 4.42 3.52 -4.67
CA SER A 114 4.57 3.16 -6.08
C SER A 114 5.97 3.49 -6.57
N ALA A 115 6.46 2.80 -7.59
CA ALA A 115 7.63 3.20 -8.37
C ALA A 115 7.51 4.65 -8.89
N SER A 116 6.29 5.08 -9.21
CA SER A 116 5.99 6.45 -9.63
C SER A 116 6.34 7.50 -8.58
N GLY A 117 6.27 7.17 -7.29
CA GLY A 117 6.69 8.06 -6.21
C GLY A 117 8.20 8.27 -6.14
N HIS A 118 8.98 7.37 -6.75
CA HIS A 118 10.45 7.45 -6.84
C HIS A 118 10.92 8.10 -8.14
N THR A 119 10.22 7.84 -9.25
CA THR A 119 10.67 8.21 -10.60
C THR A 119 9.98 9.45 -11.16
N GLY A 120 8.81 9.83 -10.62
CA GLY A 120 7.96 10.86 -11.21
C GLY A 120 7.36 10.38 -12.54
N SER A 121 6.33 9.55 -12.49
CA SER A 121 5.68 9.02 -13.69
C SER A 121 4.84 10.05 -14.43
N GLU A 122 4.22 9.62 -15.52
CA GLU A 122 3.39 10.44 -16.43
C GLU A 122 2.09 10.98 -15.80
N PHE A 123 1.67 10.46 -14.64
CA PHE A 123 0.49 10.93 -13.89
C PHE A 123 0.91 11.86 -12.76
N PRO A 124 0.96 13.20 -12.94
CA PRO A 124 1.59 14.11 -11.97
C PRO A 124 0.97 14.05 -10.57
N ALA A 125 -0.37 14.03 -10.47
CA ALA A 125 -1.05 13.96 -9.18
C ALA A 125 -0.82 12.61 -8.49
N TYR A 126 -0.84 11.51 -9.26
CA TYR A 126 -0.53 10.19 -8.75
C TYR A 126 0.91 10.10 -8.23
N ALA A 127 1.89 10.49 -9.03
CA ALA A 127 3.30 10.48 -8.63
C ALA A 127 3.53 11.33 -7.39
N ALA A 128 2.96 12.54 -7.32
CA ALA A 128 3.02 13.41 -6.15
C ALA A 128 2.39 12.76 -4.93
N SER A 129 1.20 12.13 -5.07
CA SER A 129 0.53 11.41 -3.99
C SER A 129 1.39 10.28 -3.42
N LYS A 130 1.99 9.47 -4.29
CA LYS A 130 2.82 8.32 -3.91
C LYS A 130 4.18 8.75 -3.34
N GLY A 131 4.78 9.82 -3.85
CA GLY A 131 5.93 10.47 -3.22
C GLY A 131 5.61 10.99 -1.82
N GLY A 132 4.42 11.58 -1.64
CA GLY A 132 3.90 11.98 -0.34
C GLY A 132 3.73 10.81 0.64
N VAL A 133 3.21 9.67 0.18
CA VAL A 133 3.09 8.44 0.99
C VAL A 133 4.46 7.94 1.45
N ILE A 134 5.47 7.95 0.58
CA ILE A 134 6.85 7.57 0.92
C ILE A 134 7.42 8.50 2.00
N ALA A 135 7.25 9.82 1.84
CA ALA A 135 7.69 10.80 2.83
C ALA A 135 6.95 10.66 4.16
N TYR A 136 5.64 10.46 4.12
CA TYR A 136 4.80 10.23 5.30
C TYR A 136 5.22 8.96 6.04
N THR A 137 5.57 7.89 5.33
CA THR A 137 6.07 6.65 5.94
C THR A 137 7.31 6.87 6.80
N LYS A 138 8.24 7.71 6.35
CA LYS A 138 9.44 8.08 7.14
C LYS A 138 9.07 8.87 8.38
N ASN A 139 8.10 9.79 8.29
CA ASN A 139 7.56 10.51 9.45
C ASN A 139 6.93 9.54 10.46
N LEU A 140 6.10 8.60 9.98
CA LEU A 140 5.47 7.58 10.82
C LEU A 140 6.48 6.72 11.57
N ALA A 141 7.55 6.28 10.88
CA ALA A 141 8.59 5.47 11.49
C ALA A 141 9.19 6.13 12.74
N ASN A 142 9.45 7.44 12.66
CA ASN A 142 9.96 8.20 13.80
C ASN A 142 8.94 8.35 14.92
N ARG A 143 7.67 8.59 14.59
CA ARG A 143 6.59 8.82 15.56
C ARG A 143 6.12 7.54 16.25
N LEU A 144 6.22 6.39 15.58
CA LEU A 144 5.81 5.09 16.11
C LEU A 144 6.92 4.40 16.93
N ALA A 145 8.17 4.74 16.68
CA ALA A 145 9.30 4.16 17.41
C ALA A 145 9.29 4.58 18.90
N PRO A 146 9.75 3.71 19.82
CA PRO A 146 10.22 2.34 19.60
C PRO A 146 9.09 1.29 19.63
N GLN A 147 7.84 1.66 19.77
CA GLN A 147 6.70 0.76 19.99
C GLN A 147 6.30 -0.02 18.74
N ALA A 148 6.33 0.64 17.59
CA ALA A 148 5.88 0.07 16.32
C ALA A 148 6.80 0.52 15.16
N ILE A 149 6.64 -0.15 14.02
CA ILE A 149 7.40 0.13 12.80
C ILE A 149 6.48 0.63 11.69
N ALA A 150 7.02 1.40 10.74
CA ALA A 150 6.33 1.81 9.54
C ALA A 150 7.25 1.74 8.33
N ASN A 151 6.79 1.09 7.25
CA ASN A 151 7.52 0.99 6.00
C ASN A 151 6.56 1.09 4.82
N SER A 152 7.07 1.33 3.61
CA SER A 152 6.27 1.22 2.40
C SER A 152 6.74 0.08 1.50
N VAL A 153 5.80 -0.52 0.79
CA VAL A 153 6.03 -1.39 -0.35
C VAL A 153 5.58 -0.61 -1.57
N ASP A 154 6.48 -0.43 -2.53
CA ASP A 154 6.32 0.50 -3.64
C ASP A 154 6.38 -0.28 -4.98
N PRO A 155 5.25 -0.84 -5.46
CA PRO A 155 5.23 -1.63 -6.67
C PRO A 155 5.48 -0.79 -7.92
N GLY A 156 6.06 -1.41 -8.94
CA GLY A 156 5.95 -1.01 -10.33
C GLY A 156 4.65 -1.49 -10.94
N GLY A 157 4.70 -2.00 -12.17
CA GLY A 157 3.56 -2.64 -12.80
C GLY A 157 3.10 -3.90 -12.05
N VAL A 158 1.80 -4.02 -11.80
CA VAL A 158 1.18 -5.19 -11.14
C VAL A 158 0.02 -5.70 -11.96
N ILE A 159 -0.07 -7.01 -12.11
CA ILE A 159 -1.18 -7.68 -12.80
C ILE A 159 -2.44 -7.55 -11.94
N THR A 160 -3.26 -6.53 -12.23
CA THR A 160 -4.51 -6.21 -11.54
C THR A 160 -5.55 -5.70 -12.53
N PRO A 161 -6.84 -5.69 -12.16
CA PRO A 161 -7.88 -5.10 -13.01
C PRO A 161 -7.63 -3.63 -13.39
N LEU A 162 -6.96 -2.86 -12.53
CA LEU A 162 -6.60 -1.45 -12.80
C LEU A 162 -5.75 -1.30 -14.06
N ASN A 163 -4.85 -2.25 -14.30
CA ASN A 163 -3.89 -2.21 -15.41
C ASN A 163 -4.34 -3.01 -16.64
N ARG A 164 -5.61 -3.44 -16.69
CA ARG A 164 -6.14 -4.30 -17.77
C ARG A 164 -5.96 -3.67 -19.14
N CYS A 165 -6.23 -2.37 -19.29
CA CYS A 165 -6.12 -1.66 -20.57
C CYS A 165 -4.73 -1.75 -21.20
N VAL A 166 -3.67 -1.80 -20.38
CA VAL A 166 -2.29 -1.95 -20.84
C VAL A 166 -1.97 -3.42 -21.15
N MET A 167 -2.45 -4.36 -20.33
CA MET A 167 -2.17 -5.79 -20.50
C MET A 167 -2.90 -6.39 -21.71
N GLU A 168 -4.04 -5.84 -22.11
CA GLU A 168 -4.83 -6.29 -23.27
C GLU A 168 -4.36 -5.65 -24.60
N ASP A 169 -3.48 -4.64 -24.56
CA ASP A 169 -2.84 -4.06 -25.72
C ASP A 169 -1.46 -4.71 -25.95
N GLU A 170 -1.36 -5.64 -26.90
CA GLU A 170 -0.13 -6.39 -27.18
C GLU A 170 1.05 -5.49 -27.52
N HIS A 171 0.81 -4.36 -28.19
CA HIS A 171 1.88 -3.43 -28.58
C HIS A 171 2.43 -2.69 -27.35
N LEU A 172 1.55 -2.10 -26.54
CA LEU A 172 1.95 -1.45 -25.29
C LEU A 172 2.62 -2.43 -24.35
N TRP A 173 2.04 -3.62 -24.21
CA TRP A 173 2.61 -4.68 -23.36
C TRP A 173 4.03 -5.05 -23.78
N SER A 174 4.26 -5.26 -25.09
CA SER A 174 5.59 -5.56 -25.61
C SER A 174 6.61 -4.45 -25.29
N GLN A 175 6.25 -3.19 -25.51
CA GLN A 175 7.11 -2.04 -25.20
C GLN A 175 7.46 -1.98 -23.70
N ILE A 176 6.48 -2.19 -22.83
CA ILE A 176 6.71 -2.21 -21.38
C ILE A 176 7.63 -3.36 -20.99
N MET A 177 7.42 -4.55 -21.57
CA MET A 177 8.27 -5.71 -21.29
C MET A 177 9.71 -5.50 -21.76
N GLU A 178 9.93 -4.72 -22.83
CA GLU A 178 11.29 -4.33 -23.22
C GLU A 178 11.98 -3.46 -22.17
N LEU A 179 11.22 -2.61 -21.48
CA LEU A 179 11.73 -1.75 -20.43
C LEU A 179 11.86 -2.46 -19.08
N THR A 180 11.13 -3.54 -18.86
CA THR A 180 11.13 -4.29 -17.60
C THR A 180 12.23 -5.36 -17.60
N PRO A 181 13.30 -5.26 -16.79
CA PRO A 181 14.37 -6.24 -16.76
C PRO A 181 13.93 -7.69 -16.52
N LEU A 182 12.98 -7.90 -15.58
CA LEU A 182 12.43 -9.24 -15.31
C LEU A 182 11.47 -9.75 -16.38
N LYS A 183 11.12 -8.94 -17.40
CA LYS A 183 10.22 -9.31 -18.52
C LYS A 183 8.85 -9.78 -18.07
N ARG A 184 8.42 -9.36 -16.91
CA ARG A 184 7.09 -9.57 -16.36
C ARG A 184 6.78 -8.56 -15.26
N TRP A 185 5.51 -8.27 -15.08
CA TRP A 185 5.03 -7.59 -13.89
C TRP A 185 4.82 -8.57 -12.74
N ALA A 186 4.82 -8.03 -11.52
CA ALA A 186 4.45 -8.78 -10.33
C ALA A 186 2.95 -9.10 -10.33
N THR A 187 2.56 -10.21 -9.74
CA THR A 187 1.17 -10.49 -9.41
C THR A 187 0.76 -9.75 -8.12
N ALA A 188 -0.54 -9.57 -7.93
CA ALA A 188 -1.06 -9.02 -6.68
C ALA A 188 -0.66 -9.87 -5.46
N GLN A 189 -0.59 -11.19 -5.63
CA GLN A 189 -0.16 -12.15 -4.60
C GLN A 189 1.32 -11.95 -4.23
N GLU A 190 2.21 -11.78 -5.21
CA GLU A 190 3.63 -11.50 -4.94
C GLU A 190 3.81 -10.20 -4.14
N ILE A 191 3.03 -9.15 -4.45
CA ILE A 191 3.04 -7.91 -3.66
C ILE A 191 2.48 -8.13 -2.25
N ALA A 192 1.43 -8.94 -2.09
CA ALA A 192 0.87 -9.28 -0.78
C ALA A 192 1.88 -10.04 0.10
N GLU A 193 2.76 -10.90 -0.47
CA GLU A 193 3.85 -11.54 0.25
C GLU A 193 4.85 -10.52 0.82
N TRP A 194 5.24 -9.52 0.02
CA TRP A 194 6.10 -8.44 0.50
C TRP A 194 5.44 -7.62 1.61
N ILE A 195 4.15 -7.29 1.44
CA ILE A 195 3.37 -6.57 2.46
C ILE A 195 3.28 -7.39 3.75
N TYR A 196 3.04 -8.69 3.65
CA TYR A 196 3.01 -9.59 4.80
C TYR A 196 4.38 -9.66 5.51
N PHE A 197 5.46 -9.84 4.75
CA PHE A 197 6.82 -9.84 5.29
C PHE A 197 7.11 -8.54 6.04
N VAL A 198 6.84 -7.40 5.43
CA VAL A 198 7.11 -6.07 6.00
C VAL A 198 6.27 -5.79 7.23
N GLY A 199 4.98 -6.19 7.20
CA GLY A 199 4.01 -5.90 8.25
C GLY A 199 4.04 -6.85 9.44
N VAL A 200 4.47 -8.11 9.22
CA VAL A 200 4.36 -9.18 10.21
C VAL A 200 5.71 -9.80 10.57
N THR A 201 6.52 -10.15 9.58
CA THR A 201 7.77 -10.90 9.80
C THR A 201 8.94 -9.97 10.18
N ASN A 202 9.01 -8.81 9.56
CA ASN A 202 10.05 -7.82 9.82
C ASN A 202 10.02 -7.32 11.27
N ARG A 203 11.20 -7.17 11.88
CA ARG A 203 11.37 -6.71 13.27
C ARG A 203 12.41 -5.59 13.41
N SER A 204 13.19 -5.31 12.39
CA SER A 204 14.36 -4.43 12.48
C SER A 204 14.36 -3.28 11.47
N MET A 205 13.51 -3.35 10.45
CA MET A 205 13.43 -2.34 9.41
C MET A 205 12.27 -1.39 9.69
N THR A 206 12.53 -0.08 9.71
CA THR A 206 11.51 0.97 9.80
C THR A 206 11.94 2.19 8.99
N GLY A 207 10.98 2.94 8.45
CA GLY A 207 11.21 4.11 7.62
C GLY A 207 11.73 3.81 6.21
N GLN A 208 11.65 2.55 5.77
CA GLN A 208 12.14 2.13 4.47
C GLN A 208 11.04 2.07 3.43
N SER A 209 11.44 2.25 2.18
CA SER A 209 10.61 2.15 0.98
C SER A 209 11.17 1.03 0.11
N LEU A 210 10.39 -0.04 -0.05
CA LEU A 210 10.80 -1.23 -0.78
C LEU A 210 10.24 -1.18 -2.19
N LEU A 211 11.10 -0.90 -3.15
CA LEU A 211 10.74 -0.85 -4.56
C LEU A 211 10.67 -2.26 -5.15
N ILE A 212 9.50 -2.65 -5.63
CA ILE A 212 9.19 -3.98 -6.20
C ILE A 212 8.67 -3.78 -7.63
N ASP A 213 9.55 -3.49 -8.57
CA ASP A 213 9.22 -3.00 -9.90
C ASP A 213 9.82 -3.83 -11.05
N GLY A 214 10.34 -5.02 -10.78
CA GLY A 214 10.99 -5.83 -11.79
C GLY A 214 12.30 -5.23 -12.34
N GLY A 215 12.82 -4.17 -11.68
CA GLY A 215 14.05 -3.50 -12.03
C GLY A 215 13.89 -2.28 -12.95
N GLU A 216 12.65 -1.83 -13.21
CA GLU A 216 12.35 -0.73 -14.13
C GLU A 216 13.02 0.58 -13.73
N ALA A 217 12.87 1.01 -12.48
CA ALA A 217 13.42 2.28 -11.98
C ALA A 217 14.95 2.27 -11.85
N GLY A 218 15.55 1.11 -11.68
CA GLY A 218 17.00 0.94 -11.60
C GLY A 218 17.70 0.87 -12.95
N ARG A 219 16.96 0.94 -14.05
CA ARG A 219 17.53 0.83 -15.41
C ARG A 219 18.33 2.07 -15.75
N THR A 220 19.65 1.97 -15.69
CA THR A 220 20.59 2.97 -16.17
C THR A 220 21.33 2.42 -17.39
N GLN A 221 21.51 3.27 -18.41
CA GLN A 221 22.39 2.91 -19.51
C GLN A 221 23.84 3.20 -19.09
N PHE A 222 24.60 2.15 -18.82
CA PHE A 222 26.02 2.26 -18.55
C PHE A 222 26.81 2.10 -19.85
N ILE A 223 27.59 3.13 -20.19
CA ILE A 223 28.45 3.10 -21.37
C ILE A 223 29.88 2.98 -20.87
N TRP A 224 30.55 1.91 -21.28
CA TRP A 224 31.96 1.65 -20.96
C TRP A 224 32.71 1.34 -22.26
N PRO A 225 33.93 1.84 -22.48
CA PRO A 225 34.76 1.46 -23.62
C PRO A 225 35.04 -0.03 -23.58
N GLU A 226 34.96 -0.70 -24.78
CA GLU A 226 35.36 -2.09 -24.95
C GLU A 226 36.90 -2.24 -24.79
#